data_35ba0cd25eeec568f5e535f78658b0b5
#
_entry.id   35ba0cd25eeec568f5e535f78658b0b5
#
_cell.length_a   1.000
_cell.length_b   1.000
_cell.length_c   1.000
_cell.angle_alpha   90.00
_cell.angle_beta   90.00
_cell.angle_gamma   90.00
#
_symmetry.space_group_name_H-M   'P 1'
#
loop_
_entity.id
_entity.type
_entity.pdbx_description
1 polymer ?
#
loop_
_entity_poly.entity_id
_entity_poly.type
_entity_poly.pdbx_seq_one_letter_code
_entity_poly.pdbx_strand_id
1 'polypeptide(L)'
;MSSIYEGFLDMISTLFSLLLSAGNPALAARDTFYPPLNHTTYITNASVGTYGGIYNAPADQASTPTAQDVYNYCSMPHPRVETYSLPPPVANQSVAARLVYLEYVQRHQRRTPYNILPGGENQAYHCNNLQAHLYVSAASQGPAPIPVYGQTYSDPSNPFLANYVNGSCQYPQLTIGGYLDGYQHGRDLGAVYRDQLQLIPSSPDENNGKKIWLRSSTSALTQGSAGGVLRGVWPEFNAPLPLHQQASGVDTVDQGYSCSARSEVLSAIESTAEWNEHLTVTQSLRNHLATMFDADTSSWMSNFDHFSDNFQARLCNGYELPCSLQNETQCATVGQAEEVFRAGDWEWNYWWRHNANATRYIQLVEGLFIGEIVRHLEAVQQGTSELVYSHSFVHDGDIGPILGALGIKALRWPGMGSNIAFEVCMGSQVSRQTSNEDFYARVLYSGHAIETIYGTLDWIPLSSLISILQPYIPDDIISLCQSS
;
A
#
# COMPACT_ATOMS: atom_id res chain seq x y z
N MET A 1 -5.32 70.05 5.13
CA MET A 1 -4.76 69.05 4.18
C MET A 1 -4.35 67.73 4.85
N SER A 2 -4.52 67.55 6.16
CA SER A 2 -4.17 66.31 6.90
C SER A 2 -5.29 65.27 6.93
N SER A 3 -6.56 65.66 6.81
CA SER A 3 -7.72 64.76 6.98
C SER A 3 -8.12 63.93 5.73
N ILE A 4 -7.60 64.27 4.55
CA ILE A 4 -7.91 63.54 3.30
C ILE A 4 -6.94 62.36 3.08
N TYR A 5 -5.74 62.39 3.68
CA TYR A 5 -4.72 61.34 3.53
C TYR A 5 -4.96 60.13 4.42
N GLU A 6 -5.59 60.30 5.60
CA GLU A 6 -5.91 59.18 6.49
C GLU A 6 -7.08 58.33 5.96
N GLY A 7 -8.08 58.96 5.34
CA GLY A 7 -9.20 58.23 4.74
C GLY A 7 -8.83 57.39 3.50
N PHE A 8 -7.74 57.75 2.79
CA PHE A 8 -7.32 57.01 1.61
C PHE A 8 -6.45 55.79 1.97
N LEU A 9 -5.69 55.84 3.04
CA LEU A 9 -4.92 54.70 3.57
C LEU A 9 -5.82 53.67 4.22
N ASP A 10 -6.88 54.08 4.91
CA ASP A 10 -7.85 53.11 5.50
C ASP A 10 -8.68 52.42 4.40
N MET A 11 -9.02 53.10 3.32
CA MET A 11 -9.75 52.50 2.20
C MET A 11 -8.90 51.52 1.40
N ILE A 12 -7.59 51.78 1.25
CA ILE A 12 -6.65 50.85 0.61
C ILE A 12 -6.38 49.64 1.52
N SER A 13 -6.26 49.84 2.83
CA SER A 13 -6.09 48.77 3.81
C SER A 13 -7.32 47.86 3.87
N THR A 14 -8.55 48.45 3.79
CA THR A 14 -9.80 47.68 3.80
C THR A 14 -10.02 46.93 2.48
N LEU A 15 -9.61 47.50 1.35
CA LEU A 15 -9.65 46.84 0.03
C LEU A 15 -8.60 45.71 -0.07
N PHE A 16 -7.42 45.89 0.50
CA PHE A 16 -6.41 44.84 0.57
C PHE A 16 -6.82 43.70 1.54
N SER A 17 -7.49 44.01 2.64
CA SER A 17 -8.04 43.00 3.57
C SER A 17 -9.24 42.25 2.97
N LEU A 18 -10.04 42.89 2.16
CA LEU A 18 -11.17 42.30 1.42
C LEU A 18 -10.68 41.43 0.23
N LEU A 19 -9.54 41.75 -0.38
CA LEU A 19 -8.93 40.94 -1.44
C LEU A 19 -8.20 39.72 -0.88
N LEU A 20 -7.75 39.77 0.39
CA LEU A 20 -7.17 38.61 1.09
C LEU A 20 -8.22 37.68 1.71
N SER A 21 -9.49 38.15 1.84
CA SER A 21 -10.58 37.31 2.37
C SER A 21 -11.50 36.72 1.28
N ALA A 22 -11.33 37.12 0.04
CA ALA A 22 -11.89 36.40 -1.09
C ALA A 22 -11.00 35.18 -1.34
N GLY A 23 -11.10 34.16 -0.47
CA GLY A 23 -10.46 32.87 -0.66
C GLY A 23 -10.72 32.42 -2.09
N ASN A 24 -9.67 32.06 -2.79
CA ASN A 24 -9.76 31.59 -4.16
C ASN A 24 -10.83 30.48 -4.19
N PRO A 25 -11.95 30.63 -4.93
CA PRO A 25 -13.02 29.64 -4.93
C PRO A 25 -12.52 28.25 -5.33
N ALA A 26 -11.43 28.16 -6.09
CA ALA A 26 -10.74 26.90 -6.38
C ALA A 26 -10.09 26.27 -5.13
N LEU A 27 -9.55 27.07 -4.19
CA LEU A 27 -9.01 26.57 -2.92
C LEU A 27 -10.12 26.10 -1.97
N ALA A 28 -11.24 26.83 -1.89
CA ALA A 28 -12.40 26.43 -1.09
C ALA A 28 -13.08 25.16 -1.65
N ALA A 29 -13.17 25.01 -2.97
CA ALA A 29 -13.63 23.78 -3.62
C ALA A 29 -12.69 22.59 -3.34
N ARG A 30 -11.36 22.81 -3.36
CA ARG A 30 -10.35 21.80 -3.02
C ARG A 30 -10.54 21.25 -1.60
N ASP A 31 -10.76 22.10 -0.62
CA ASP A 31 -10.92 21.69 0.78
C ASP A 31 -12.20 20.88 1.03
N THR A 32 -13.18 20.93 0.11
CA THR A 32 -14.38 20.10 0.17
C THR A 32 -14.12 18.66 -0.28
N PHE A 33 -13.21 18.44 -1.23
CA PHE A 33 -12.91 17.12 -1.79
C PHE A 33 -11.78 16.42 -1.08
N TYR A 34 -10.81 17.12 -0.53
CA TYR A 34 -9.56 16.56 -0.07
C TYR A 34 -9.34 16.72 1.43
N PRO A 35 -8.68 15.76 2.10
CA PRO A 35 -8.29 15.93 3.48
C PRO A 35 -7.44 17.20 3.66
N PRO A 36 -7.54 17.91 4.78
CA PRO A 36 -6.68 19.05 5.08
C PRO A 36 -5.19 18.69 4.99
N LEU A 37 -4.37 19.54 4.39
CA LEU A 37 -2.93 19.30 4.21
C LEU A 37 -2.18 19.06 5.53
N ASN A 38 -2.61 19.67 6.62
CA ASN A 38 -2.02 19.48 7.94
C ASN A 38 -2.32 18.09 8.55
N HIS A 39 -3.25 17.32 7.98
CA HIS A 39 -3.53 15.95 8.38
C HIS A 39 -2.80 14.91 7.52
N THR A 40 -2.01 15.35 6.56
CA THR A 40 -1.36 14.50 5.58
C THR A 40 0.13 14.75 5.59
N THR A 41 0.86 14.04 6.45
CA THR A 41 2.31 13.97 6.35
C THR A 41 2.63 12.92 5.32
N TYR A 42 2.86 13.32 4.07
CA TYR A 42 3.09 12.36 3.00
C TYR A 42 4.48 11.76 3.04
N ILE A 43 5.48 12.60 3.05
CA ILE A 43 6.88 12.20 3.06
C ILE A 43 7.60 13.20 3.95
N THR A 44 7.93 12.78 5.15
CA THR A 44 8.83 13.56 5.98
C THR A 44 10.24 13.32 5.49
N ASN A 45 10.84 14.33 4.92
CA ASN A 45 12.20 14.31 4.39
C ASN A 45 13.29 14.06 5.46
N ALA A 46 12.95 14.08 6.72
CA ALA A 46 13.93 14.09 7.80
C ALA A 46 14.68 12.77 7.96
N SER A 47 14.24 11.69 7.37
CA SER A 47 14.83 10.38 7.67
C SER A 47 14.76 9.37 6.54
N VAL A 48 14.49 9.79 5.32
CA VAL A 48 14.87 8.95 4.20
C VAL A 48 16.38 8.89 4.25
N GLY A 49 16.91 7.81 4.80
CA GLY A 49 18.32 7.53 4.70
C GLY A 49 18.73 7.72 3.24
N THR A 50 19.92 8.22 3.02
CA THR A 50 20.52 8.20 1.68
C THR A 50 20.17 6.89 0.99
N TYR A 51 20.00 6.93 -0.31
CA TYR A 51 19.84 5.76 -1.16
C TYR A 51 20.57 4.54 -0.57
N GLY A 52 19.82 3.54 -0.15
CA GLY A 52 20.35 2.35 0.53
C GLY A 52 20.22 2.30 2.06
N GLY A 53 19.73 3.36 2.71
CA GLY A 53 19.46 3.35 4.15
C GLY A 53 18.07 2.84 4.51
N ILE A 54 17.91 2.35 5.75
CA ILE A 54 16.61 2.02 6.33
C ILE A 54 15.84 3.33 6.54
N TYR A 55 14.55 3.32 6.21
CA TYR A 55 13.66 4.43 6.54
C TYR A 55 13.34 4.42 8.02
N ASN A 56 13.66 5.50 8.72
CA ASN A 56 13.31 5.69 10.12
C ASN A 56 12.17 6.71 10.22
N ALA A 57 11.02 6.26 10.71
CA ALA A 57 9.92 7.17 11.01
C ALA A 57 10.35 8.21 12.05
N PRO A 58 9.86 9.47 11.97
CA PRO A 58 10.11 10.48 12.99
C PRO A 58 9.70 9.99 14.37
N ALA A 59 10.49 10.32 15.40
CA ALA A 59 10.31 9.84 16.79
C ALA A 59 9.00 10.32 17.44
N ASP A 60 8.46 11.43 17.01
CA ASP A 60 7.23 12.05 17.49
C ASP A 60 5.94 11.34 17.01
N GLN A 61 6.04 10.40 16.07
CA GLN A 61 4.93 9.52 15.68
C GLN A 61 4.65 8.41 16.70
N ALA A 62 5.45 8.30 17.75
CA ALA A 62 5.36 7.24 18.76
C ALA A 62 4.34 7.46 19.88
N SER A 63 3.77 8.67 20.02
CA SER A 63 2.82 8.99 21.12
C SER A 63 1.37 8.95 20.66
N THR A 64 0.71 7.80 20.81
CA THR A 64 -0.73 7.58 20.55
C THR A 64 -1.25 8.25 19.28
N PRO A 65 -0.68 7.92 18.11
CA PRO A 65 -1.11 8.52 16.89
C PRO A 65 -2.46 7.93 16.46
N THR A 66 -3.33 8.76 15.92
CA THR A 66 -4.44 8.26 15.13
C THR A 66 -3.87 7.59 13.87
N ALA A 67 -4.59 6.66 13.25
CA ALA A 67 -4.14 6.00 12.02
C ALA A 67 -3.78 6.99 10.89
N GLN A 68 -4.24 8.24 10.98
CA GLN A 68 -3.93 9.34 10.06
C GLN A 68 -2.56 9.97 10.35
N ASP A 69 -2.15 10.05 11.62
CA ASP A 69 -0.89 10.70 12.03
C ASP A 69 0.34 9.83 11.78
N VAL A 70 0.16 8.53 11.61
CA VAL A 70 1.26 7.57 11.33
C VAL A 70 1.45 7.27 9.85
N TYR A 71 0.69 7.93 8.98
CA TYR A 71 0.75 7.65 7.56
C TYR A 71 2.03 8.19 6.92
N ASN A 72 2.79 7.32 6.27
CA ASN A 72 3.98 7.67 5.53
C ASN A 72 4.12 6.81 4.26
N TYR A 73 4.09 7.45 3.10
CA TYR A 73 4.17 6.74 1.82
C TYR A 73 5.43 5.89 1.65
N CYS A 74 6.56 6.33 2.21
CA CYS A 74 7.84 5.66 1.99
C CYS A 74 7.99 4.38 2.79
N SER A 75 7.41 4.33 3.99
CA SER A 75 7.43 3.15 4.85
C SER A 75 6.32 3.25 5.88
N MET A 76 5.23 2.54 5.62
CA MET A 76 4.12 2.51 6.56
C MET A 76 4.53 1.81 7.85
N PRO A 77 3.99 2.24 8.99
CA PRO A 77 4.20 1.56 10.26
C PRO A 77 3.76 0.09 10.21
N HIS A 78 4.25 -0.69 11.15
CA HIS A 78 3.91 -2.10 11.33
C HIS A 78 3.99 -2.48 12.81
N PRO A 79 3.46 -3.63 13.23
CA PRO A 79 3.55 -4.07 14.63
C PRO A 79 5.00 -4.15 15.10
N ARG A 80 5.32 -3.49 16.22
CA ARG A 80 6.62 -3.49 16.89
C ARG A 80 6.42 -3.77 18.38
N VAL A 81 7.40 -4.32 19.05
CA VAL A 81 7.34 -4.63 20.49
C VAL A 81 7.00 -3.39 21.32
N GLU A 82 7.51 -2.23 20.92
CA GLU A 82 7.31 -0.95 21.63
C GLU A 82 5.90 -0.39 21.47
N THR A 83 5.21 -0.72 20.38
CA THR A 83 3.89 -0.15 20.04
C THR A 83 2.78 -1.18 20.04
N TYR A 84 3.11 -2.47 19.98
CA TYR A 84 2.13 -3.55 20.00
C TYR A 84 1.55 -3.73 21.40
N SER A 85 0.23 -3.77 21.48
CA SER A 85 -0.50 -4.14 22.68
C SER A 85 -1.49 -5.25 22.34
N LEU A 86 -1.74 -6.15 23.27
CA LEU A 86 -2.84 -7.12 23.15
C LEU A 86 -4.19 -6.39 23.06
N PRO A 87 -5.23 -7.02 22.45
CA PRO A 87 -6.58 -6.46 22.50
C PRO A 87 -7.00 -6.09 23.91
N PRO A 88 -7.71 -4.97 24.14
CA PRO A 88 -7.99 -4.47 25.49
C PRO A 88 -8.62 -5.48 26.46
N PRO A 89 -9.57 -6.35 26.06
CA PRO A 89 -10.12 -7.35 26.95
C PRO A 89 -9.10 -8.39 27.42
N VAL A 90 -8.10 -8.69 26.60
CA VAL A 90 -7.01 -9.63 26.94
C VAL A 90 -5.95 -8.92 27.78
N ALA A 91 -5.56 -7.72 27.39
CA ALA A 91 -4.53 -6.92 28.09
C ALA A 91 -4.93 -6.61 29.54
N ASN A 92 -6.20 -6.30 29.81
CA ASN A 92 -6.72 -6.02 31.14
C ASN A 92 -7.20 -7.27 31.88
N GLN A 93 -6.95 -8.46 31.33
CA GLN A 93 -7.32 -9.76 31.92
C GLN A 93 -8.82 -9.96 32.18
N SER A 94 -9.69 -9.19 31.53
CA SER A 94 -11.15 -9.39 31.63
C SER A 94 -11.63 -10.61 30.85
N VAL A 95 -10.85 -11.01 29.82
CA VAL A 95 -11.03 -12.24 29.05
C VAL A 95 -9.72 -13.00 28.98
N ALA A 96 -9.73 -14.29 29.32
CA ALA A 96 -8.61 -15.17 29.07
C ALA A 96 -8.71 -15.65 27.61
N ALA A 97 -7.78 -15.22 26.76
CA ALA A 97 -7.70 -15.62 25.36
C ALA A 97 -6.24 -15.69 24.91
N ARG A 98 -6.03 -16.46 23.83
CA ARG A 98 -4.71 -16.55 23.17
C ARG A 98 -4.86 -16.32 21.69
N LEU A 99 -3.88 -15.68 21.08
CA LEU A 99 -3.75 -15.59 19.64
C LEU A 99 -3.48 -16.99 19.07
N VAL A 100 -4.24 -17.39 18.06
CA VAL A 100 -4.16 -18.73 17.46
C VAL A 100 -3.83 -18.71 15.98
N TYR A 101 -4.08 -17.60 15.29
CA TYR A 101 -3.84 -17.44 13.88
C TYR A 101 -3.55 -15.99 13.51
N LEU A 102 -2.66 -15.78 12.56
CA LEU A 102 -2.34 -14.51 11.93
C LEU A 102 -2.42 -14.67 10.40
N GLU A 103 -3.34 -13.95 9.77
CA GLU A 103 -3.35 -13.67 8.33
C GLU A 103 -2.72 -12.31 8.12
N TYR A 104 -1.61 -12.23 7.40
CA TYR A 104 -0.85 -11.01 7.19
C TYR A 104 -0.76 -10.69 5.71
N VAL A 105 -1.30 -9.56 5.30
CA VAL A 105 -1.26 -9.08 3.91
C VAL A 105 -0.38 -7.84 3.88
N GLN A 106 0.68 -7.86 3.05
CA GLN A 106 1.69 -6.81 3.04
C GLN A 106 2.03 -6.34 1.63
N ARG A 107 1.95 -5.02 1.40
CA ARG A 107 2.48 -4.38 0.19
C ARG A 107 4.02 -4.49 0.18
N HIS A 108 4.60 -4.62 -1.03
CA HIS A 108 6.05 -4.51 -1.22
C HIS A 108 6.61 -3.20 -0.64
N GLN A 109 7.91 -3.16 -0.45
CA GLN A 109 8.66 -2.01 0.05
C GLN A 109 9.07 -1.04 -1.07
N ARG A 110 9.92 -0.03 -0.74
CA ARG A 110 10.40 1.01 -1.65
C ARG A 110 11.02 0.43 -2.93
N ARG A 111 10.70 1.07 -4.04
CA ARG A 111 11.06 0.63 -5.38
C ARG A 111 11.38 1.80 -6.31
N THR A 112 11.90 1.48 -7.50
CA THR A 112 11.95 2.44 -8.61
C THR A 112 10.54 2.78 -9.11
N PRO A 113 10.33 3.85 -9.88
CA PRO A 113 9.04 4.16 -10.46
C PRO A 113 8.46 2.98 -11.25
N TYR A 114 7.17 2.84 -11.24
CA TYR A 114 6.44 2.00 -12.16
C TYR A 114 6.29 2.69 -13.52
N ASN A 115 5.99 3.98 -13.50
CA ASN A 115 5.79 4.80 -14.67
C ASN A 115 6.96 5.77 -14.89
N ILE A 116 7.54 5.72 -16.08
CA ILE A 116 8.56 6.66 -16.54
C ILE A 116 7.86 7.86 -17.15
N LEU A 117 8.34 9.06 -16.84
CA LEU A 117 7.81 10.29 -17.43
C LEU A 117 7.95 10.25 -18.95
N PRO A 118 6.91 10.57 -19.73
CA PRO A 118 6.95 10.49 -21.19
C PRO A 118 8.02 11.36 -21.84
N GLY A 119 8.30 12.54 -21.28
CA GLY A 119 9.39 13.41 -21.71
C GLY A 119 10.79 12.90 -21.32
N GLY A 120 10.87 11.80 -20.57
CA GLY A 120 12.10 11.18 -20.10
C GLY A 120 12.44 11.52 -18.64
N GLU A 121 13.41 10.82 -18.09
CA GLU A 121 13.83 10.91 -16.70
C GLU A 121 15.21 11.52 -16.58
N ASN A 122 15.38 12.44 -15.62
CA ASN A 122 16.68 12.99 -15.27
C ASN A 122 17.37 12.26 -14.11
N GLN A 123 16.76 11.20 -13.58
CA GLN A 123 17.27 10.40 -12.48
C GLN A 123 17.64 8.98 -12.94
N ALA A 124 18.92 8.61 -12.82
CA ALA A 124 19.34 7.23 -12.98
C ALA A 124 19.17 6.45 -11.66
N TYR A 125 18.66 5.23 -11.75
CA TYR A 125 18.57 4.31 -10.62
C TYR A 125 19.58 3.19 -10.76
N HIS A 126 20.31 2.87 -9.68
CA HIS A 126 21.33 1.86 -9.66
C HIS A 126 20.99 0.72 -8.70
N CYS A 127 20.80 -0.47 -9.24
CA CYS A 127 20.41 -1.68 -8.51
C CYS A 127 21.50 -2.77 -8.48
N ASN A 128 22.78 -2.38 -8.59
CA ASN A 128 23.89 -3.34 -8.67
C ASN A 128 24.01 -4.20 -7.39
N ASN A 129 23.47 -3.72 -6.27
CA ASN A 129 23.52 -4.42 -4.98
C ASN A 129 22.26 -5.27 -4.70
N LEU A 130 21.23 -5.16 -5.53
CA LEU A 130 20.01 -5.94 -5.43
C LEU A 130 19.45 -6.16 -6.83
N GLN A 131 19.56 -7.37 -7.33
CA GLN A 131 19.11 -7.76 -8.66
C GLN A 131 18.18 -8.96 -8.56
N ALA A 132 17.24 -9.07 -9.51
CA ALA A 132 16.36 -10.22 -9.60
C ALA A 132 17.18 -11.46 -10.00
N HIS A 133 17.31 -12.42 -9.10
CA HIS A 133 17.93 -13.69 -9.39
C HIS A 133 16.96 -14.62 -10.14
N LEU A 134 17.40 -15.12 -11.29
CA LEU A 134 16.77 -16.22 -12.00
C LEU A 134 17.40 -17.50 -11.46
N TYR A 135 16.86 -18.00 -10.35
CA TYR A 135 17.45 -19.14 -9.63
C TYR A 135 16.82 -20.46 -10.06
N VAL A 136 17.66 -21.43 -10.28
CA VAL A 136 17.25 -22.83 -10.47
C VAL A 136 17.93 -23.65 -9.37
N SER A 137 17.16 -24.40 -8.59
CA SER A 137 17.74 -25.28 -7.59
C SER A 137 18.60 -26.37 -8.25
N ALA A 138 19.59 -26.87 -7.53
CA ALA A 138 20.39 -27.98 -8.00
C ALA A 138 19.48 -29.17 -8.38
N ALA A 139 19.59 -29.65 -9.61
CA ALA A 139 18.91 -30.88 -10.00
C ALA A 139 19.42 -32.03 -9.14
N SER A 140 18.51 -32.91 -8.71
CA SER A 140 18.87 -34.11 -7.94
C SER A 140 19.83 -35.04 -8.70
N GLN A 141 19.98 -34.86 -9.99
CA GLN A 141 20.87 -35.61 -10.89
C GLN A 141 21.56 -34.64 -11.86
N GLY A 142 22.79 -34.27 -11.57
CA GLY A 142 23.60 -33.44 -12.41
C GLY A 142 24.30 -32.28 -11.69
N PRO A 143 25.12 -31.49 -12.39
CA PRO A 143 25.78 -30.35 -11.79
C PRO A 143 24.77 -29.23 -11.45
N ALA A 144 25.00 -28.50 -10.37
CA ALA A 144 24.22 -27.34 -10.02
C ALA A 144 24.32 -26.29 -11.15
N PRO A 145 23.21 -25.62 -11.51
CA PRO A 145 23.24 -24.56 -12.50
C PRO A 145 24.03 -23.35 -11.99
N ILE A 146 24.57 -22.56 -12.90
CA ILE A 146 25.17 -21.27 -12.56
C ILE A 146 24.02 -20.32 -12.19
N PRO A 147 24.05 -19.66 -11.02
CA PRO A 147 23.11 -18.60 -10.72
C PRO A 147 23.26 -17.46 -11.70
N VAL A 148 22.13 -17.00 -12.24
CA VAL A 148 22.07 -15.82 -13.12
C VAL A 148 21.18 -14.77 -12.51
N TYR A 149 21.38 -13.51 -12.88
CA TYR A 149 20.52 -12.41 -12.45
C TYR A 149 20.17 -11.52 -13.64
N GLY A 150 19.00 -10.87 -13.55
CA GLY A 150 18.57 -9.89 -14.54
C GLY A 150 19.30 -8.56 -14.34
N GLN A 151 19.87 -8.03 -15.42
CA GLN A 151 20.44 -6.69 -15.46
C GLN A 151 19.82 -5.94 -16.64
N THR A 152 19.26 -4.78 -16.37
CA THR A 152 18.68 -3.93 -17.40
C THR A 152 19.80 -3.29 -18.24
N TYR A 153 19.61 -3.23 -19.54
CA TYR A 153 20.44 -2.49 -20.45
C TYR A 153 19.59 -1.74 -21.47
N SER A 154 20.12 -0.67 -22.03
CA SER A 154 19.50 0.12 -23.08
C SER A 154 20.36 0.04 -24.34
N ASP A 155 19.73 -0.26 -25.47
CA ASP A 155 20.37 -0.23 -26.78
C ASP A 155 19.96 1.06 -27.51
N PRO A 156 20.92 1.93 -27.87
CA PRO A 156 20.60 3.19 -28.55
C PRO A 156 19.88 3.02 -29.91
N SER A 157 19.97 1.83 -30.50
CA SER A 157 19.28 1.53 -31.76
C SER A 157 17.80 1.16 -31.58
N ASN A 158 17.36 0.93 -30.33
CA ASN A 158 15.96 0.62 -30.05
C ASN A 158 15.17 1.93 -29.88
N PRO A 159 14.34 2.33 -30.84
CA PRO A 159 13.64 3.62 -30.79
C PRO A 159 12.55 3.66 -29.70
N PHE A 160 12.12 2.55 -29.18
CA PHE A 160 11.13 2.47 -28.10
C PHE A 160 11.72 2.70 -26.72
N LEU A 161 13.05 2.73 -26.59
CA LEU A 161 13.77 3.02 -25.35
C LEU A 161 14.30 4.46 -25.27
N ALA A 162 13.91 5.32 -26.20
CA ALA A 162 14.46 6.67 -26.32
C ALA A 162 14.31 7.50 -25.03
N ASN A 163 13.27 7.26 -24.25
CA ASN A 163 12.95 7.98 -23.01
C ASN A 163 13.37 7.20 -21.74
N TYR A 164 13.95 6.01 -21.89
CA TYR A 164 14.44 5.24 -20.77
C TYR A 164 15.70 5.84 -20.16
N VAL A 165 15.79 5.81 -18.83
CA VAL A 165 16.96 6.32 -18.13
C VAL A 165 18.13 5.37 -18.21
N ASN A 166 19.33 5.96 -18.19
CA ASN A 166 20.54 5.21 -17.99
C ASN A 166 20.64 4.75 -16.53
N GLY A 167 20.60 3.43 -16.32
CA GLY A 167 20.67 2.84 -14.99
C GLY A 167 20.75 1.34 -15.09
N SER A 168 20.86 0.66 -13.95
CA SER A 168 20.91 -0.81 -13.89
C SER A 168 19.63 -1.44 -13.32
N CYS A 169 18.64 -0.62 -12.94
CA CYS A 169 17.36 -1.09 -12.42
C CYS A 169 16.35 -1.39 -13.52
N GLN A 170 15.49 -2.36 -13.26
CA GLN A 170 14.21 -2.50 -13.96
C GLN A 170 13.20 -1.48 -13.41
N TYR A 171 12.07 -1.33 -14.11
CA TYR A 171 10.95 -0.48 -13.71
C TYR A 171 9.65 -1.29 -13.76
N PRO A 172 9.04 -1.62 -12.59
CA PRO A 172 9.54 -1.34 -11.24
C PRO A 172 10.55 -2.41 -10.74
N GLN A 173 11.43 -2.01 -9.83
CA GLN A 173 12.33 -2.91 -9.12
C GLN A 173 12.49 -2.47 -7.66
N LEU A 174 12.50 -3.43 -6.73
CA LEU A 174 12.83 -3.18 -5.33
C LEU A 174 14.21 -2.53 -5.23
N THR A 175 14.33 -1.45 -4.46
CA THR A 175 15.63 -0.83 -4.18
C THR A 175 16.31 -1.49 -2.98
N ILE A 176 17.61 -1.26 -2.81
CA ILE A 176 18.32 -1.75 -1.62
C ILE A 176 17.72 -1.18 -0.33
N GLY A 177 17.27 0.08 -0.36
CA GLY A 177 16.54 0.69 0.76
C GLY A 177 15.23 -0.06 1.04
N GLY A 178 14.49 -0.41 0.01
CA GLY A 178 13.27 -1.22 0.15
C GLY A 178 13.55 -2.62 0.72
N TYR A 179 14.62 -3.28 0.28
CA TYR A 179 15.03 -4.55 0.86
C TYR A 179 15.34 -4.42 2.36
N LEU A 180 16.08 -3.38 2.76
CA LEU A 180 16.43 -3.14 4.16
C LEU A 180 15.21 -2.78 5.01
N ASP A 181 14.27 -2.02 4.49
CA ASP A 181 12.99 -1.76 5.15
C ASP A 181 12.21 -3.06 5.37
N GLY A 182 12.16 -3.92 4.35
CA GLY A 182 11.55 -5.25 4.46
C GLY A 182 12.22 -6.12 5.51
N TYR A 183 13.53 -6.14 5.54
CA TYR A 183 14.28 -6.86 6.56
C TYR A 183 13.97 -6.34 7.98
N GLN A 184 13.92 -5.03 8.19
CA GLN A 184 13.55 -4.45 9.49
C GLN A 184 12.10 -4.79 9.85
N HIS A 185 11.16 -4.66 8.89
CA HIS A 185 9.77 -5.05 9.09
C HIS A 185 9.66 -6.52 9.54
N GLY A 186 10.38 -7.42 8.88
CA GLY A 186 10.41 -8.82 9.25
C GLY A 186 11.00 -9.07 10.64
N ARG A 187 12.03 -8.33 11.03
CA ARG A 187 12.59 -8.42 12.40
C ARG A 187 11.57 -8.02 13.46
N ASP A 188 10.87 -6.91 13.24
CA ASP A 188 9.86 -6.41 14.15
C ASP A 188 8.67 -7.37 14.24
N LEU A 189 8.21 -7.88 13.09
CA LEU A 189 7.17 -8.89 13.01
C LEU A 189 7.55 -10.17 13.76
N GLY A 190 8.79 -10.65 13.58
CA GLY A 190 9.34 -11.79 14.31
C GLY A 190 9.42 -11.53 15.80
N ALA A 191 9.85 -10.35 16.22
CA ALA A 191 9.94 -9.99 17.64
C ALA A 191 8.57 -10.01 18.32
N VAL A 192 7.51 -9.51 17.65
CA VAL A 192 6.15 -9.55 18.19
C VAL A 192 5.55 -10.95 18.13
N TYR A 193 5.41 -11.52 16.94
CA TYR A 193 4.58 -12.72 16.77
C TYR A 193 5.32 -14.04 16.97
N ARG A 194 6.64 -14.07 16.75
CA ARG A 194 7.45 -15.26 17.02
C ARG A 194 7.95 -15.29 18.47
N ASP A 195 8.59 -14.18 18.91
CA ASP A 195 9.34 -14.20 20.18
C ASP A 195 8.44 -13.85 21.37
N GLN A 196 7.65 -12.77 21.29
CA GLN A 196 6.79 -12.32 22.38
C GLN A 196 5.52 -13.17 22.50
N LEU A 197 4.80 -13.38 21.39
CA LEU A 197 3.52 -14.10 21.37
C LEU A 197 3.65 -15.59 21.12
N GLN A 198 4.80 -16.07 20.66
CA GLN A 198 5.08 -17.48 20.37
C GLN A 198 4.08 -18.13 19.40
N LEU A 199 3.53 -17.31 18.47
CA LEU A 199 2.59 -17.77 17.46
C LEU A 199 3.33 -18.30 16.22
N ILE A 200 4.24 -17.50 15.65
CA ILE A 200 5.01 -17.88 14.48
C ILE A 200 6.08 -18.89 14.94
N PRO A 201 6.20 -20.06 14.27
CA PRO A 201 7.25 -21.02 14.58
C PRO A 201 8.65 -20.41 14.54
N SER A 202 9.54 -20.86 15.43
CA SER A 202 10.93 -20.40 15.48
C SER A 202 11.74 -20.75 14.22
N SER A 203 11.31 -21.77 13.47
CA SER A 203 11.89 -22.15 12.19
C SER A 203 10.78 -22.49 11.19
N PRO A 204 10.92 -22.13 9.92
CA PRO A 204 9.98 -22.45 8.85
C PRO A 204 10.34 -23.77 8.15
N ASP A 205 10.92 -24.72 8.87
CA ASP A 205 11.34 -26.02 8.32
C ASP A 205 10.15 -26.90 7.86
N GLU A 206 10.45 -28.04 7.24
CA GLU A 206 9.44 -28.96 6.71
C GLU A 206 8.45 -29.46 7.78
N ASN A 207 8.84 -29.54 9.04
CA ASN A 207 7.95 -29.93 10.13
C ASN A 207 6.86 -28.88 10.40
N ASN A 208 7.12 -27.62 10.02
CA ASN A 208 6.18 -26.51 10.15
C ASN A 208 5.45 -26.15 8.83
N GLY A 209 5.69 -26.87 7.73
CA GLY A 209 5.10 -26.55 6.42
C GLY A 209 3.57 -26.54 6.36
N LYS A 210 2.89 -27.24 7.29
CA LYS A 210 1.44 -27.16 7.43
C LYS A 210 0.95 -25.98 8.27
N LYS A 211 1.86 -25.34 9.03
CA LYS A 211 1.54 -24.25 9.94
C LYS A 211 1.78 -22.87 9.32
N ILE A 212 2.51 -22.83 8.22
CA ILE A 212 2.96 -21.59 7.58
C ILE A 212 2.54 -21.61 6.12
N TRP A 213 1.91 -20.55 5.66
CA TRP A 213 1.57 -20.32 4.26
C TRP A 213 2.16 -19.00 3.80
N LEU A 214 3.04 -19.05 2.80
CA LEU A 214 3.70 -17.87 2.24
C LEU A 214 3.30 -17.73 0.78
N ARG A 215 2.82 -16.56 0.37
CA ARG A 215 2.31 -16.29 -0.97
C ARG A 215 2.82 -14.97 -1.53
N SER A 216 3.00 -14.89 -2.84
CA SER A 216 3.19 -13.63 -3.57
C SER A 216 2.58 -13.72 -4.96
N SER A 217 2.44 -12.58 -5.66
CA SER A 217 2.30 -12.58 -7.11
C SER A 217 3.59 -13.06 -7.79
N THR A 218 3.56 -13.28 -9.10
CA THR A 218 4.75 -13.64 -9.89
C THR A 218 5.70 -12.46 -10.13
N SER A 219 5.40 -11.28 -9.60
CA SER A 219 6.24 -10.09 -9.71
C SER A 219 7.56 -10.25 -8.95
N ALA A 220 8.67 -9.94 -9.60
CA ALA A 220 9.99 -9.90 -8.96
C ALA A 220 10.04 -8.92 -7.77
N LEU A 221 9.19 -7.90 -7.80
CA LEU A 221 9.08 -6.89 -6.75
C LEU A 221 8.53 -7.46 -5.44
N THR A 222 7.40 -8.17 -5.50
CA THR A 222 6.80 -8.82 -4.32
C THR A 222 7.65 -9.98 -3.81
N GLN A 223 8.28 -10.74 -4.70
CA GLN A 223 9.21 -11.82 -4.34
C GLN A 223 10.47 -11.27 -3.64
N GLY A 224 11.05 -10.18 -4.16
CA GLY A 224 12.19 -9.52 -3.52
C GLY A 224 11.85 -8.96 -2.14
N SER A 225 10.67 -8.36 -2.00
CA SER A 225 10.15 -7.89 -0.72
C SER A 225 9.96 -9.05 0.27
N ALA A 226 9.35 -10.16 -0.18
CA ALA A 226 9.20 -11.38 0.62
C ALA A 226 10.56 -11.89 1.13
N GLY A 227 11.58 -11.94 0.26
CA GLY A 227 12.93 -12.36 0.63
C GLY A 227 13.53 -11.51 1.75
N GLY A 228 13.35 -10.19 1.71
CA GLY A 228 13.80 -9.27 2.76
C GLY A 228 13.06 -9.50 4.09
N VAL A 229 11.74 -9.51 4.05
CA VAL A 229 10.88 -9.68 5.24
C VAL A 229 11.12 -11.05 5.89
N LEU A 230 11.10 -12.13 5.12
CA LEU A 230 11.28 -13.49 5.65
C LEU A 230 12.69 -13.69 6.23
N ARG A 231 13.71 -13.05 5.67
CA ARG A 231 15.04 -12.98 6.28
C ARG A 231 15.00 -12.29 7.65
N GLY A 232 14.18 -11.26 7.82
CA GLY A 232 13.97 -10.61 9.12
C GLY A 232 13.23 -11.50 10.11
N VAL A 233 12.17 -12.19 9.66
CA VAL A 233 11.40 -13.10 10.51
C VAL A 233 12.24 -14.28 10.99
N TRP A 234 13.06 -14.87 10.10
CA TRP A 234 13.92 -16.03 10.42
C TRP A 234 15.37 -15.78 10.04
N PRO A 235 16.12 -14.96 10.80
CA PRO A 235 17.44 -14.50 10.41
C PRO A 235 18.47 -15.63 10.27
N GLU A 236 18.34 -16.71 11.03
CA GLU A 236 19.27 -17.84 11.02
C GLU A 236 18.93 -18.93 9.98
N PHE A 237 17.74 -18.84 9.35
CA PHE A 237 17.30 -19.83 8.39
C PHE A 237 17.95 -19.59 7.01
N ASN A 238 18.59 -20.62 6.44
CA ASN A 238 19.38 -20.49 5.22
C ASN A 238 18.93 -21.41 4.07
N ALA A 239 17.90 -22.24 4.28
CA ALA A 239 17.34 -23.04 3.21
C ALA A 239 16.32 -22.25 2.37
N PRO A 240 16.03 -22.65 1.12
CA PRO A 240 14.95 -22.08 0.34
C PRO A 240 13.60 -22.32 1.00
N LEU A 241 12.71 -21.29 0.93
CA LEU A 241 11.32 -21.38 1.36
C LEU A 241 10.39 -21.43 0.14
N PRO A 242 9.33 -22.25 0.19
CA PRO A 242 8.31 -22.19 -0.85
C PRO A 242 7.52 -20.89 -0.71
N LEU A 243 7.52 -20.11 -1.78
CA LEU A 243 6.65 -18.94 -1.94
C LEU A 243 5.57 -19.33 -2.96
N HIS A 244 4.35 -19.54 -2.48
CA HIS A 244 3.26 -20.03 -3.32
C HIS A 244 2.80 -18.94 -4.28
N GLN A 245 2.58 -19.29 -5.53
CA GLN A 245 2.20 -18.40 -6.60
C GLN A 245 1.18 -19.08 -7.50
N GLN A 246 0.24 -18.31 -7.99
CA GLN A 246 -0.62 -18.73 -9.09
C GLN A 246 -0.01 -18.27 -10.42
N ALA A 247 -0.40 -18.87 -11.54
CA ALA A 247 0.02 -18.39 -12.83
C ALA A 247 -0.51 -16.97 -13.08
N SER A 248 0.31 -16.07 -13.64
CA SER A 248 -0.03 -14.64 -13.79
C SER A 248 -1.35 -14.39 -14.51
N GLY A 249 -1.77 -15.26 -15.44
CA GLY A 249 -3.04 -15.12 -16.17
C GLY A 249 -4.30 -15.53 -15.39
N VAL A 250 -4.16 -16.03 -14.15
CA VAL A 250 -5.27 -16.46 -13.28
C VAL A 250 -5.04 -16.09 -11.82
N ASP A 251 -3.98 -15.31 -11.53
CA ASP A 251 -3.65 -14.91 -10.17
C ASP A 251 -4.76 -14.04 -9.58
N THR A 252 -5.08 -14.31 -8.34
CA THR A 252 -6.08 -13.57 -7.56
C THR A 252 -5.45 -12.42 -6.76
N VAL A 253 -4.13 -12.42 -6.62
CA VAL A 253 -3.31 -11.30 -6.17
C VAL A 253 -2.75 -10.60 -7.42
N ASP A 254 -2.79 -9.26 -7.46
CA ASP A 254 -2.37 -8.49 -8.66
C ASP A 254 -3.15 -8.90 -9.93
N GLN A 255 -4.34 -9.28 -9.77
CA GLN A 255 -5.41 -9.71 -10.67
C GLN A 255 -5.00 -10.02 -12.11
N GLY A 256 -4.52 -11.23 -12.32
CA GLY A 256 -4.13 -11.69 -13.64
C GLY A 256 -5.28 -12.13 -14.57
N TYR A 257 -6.45 -12.47 -13.99
CA TYR A 257 -7.55 -13.00 -14.80
C TYR A 257 -8.29 -11.94 -15.61
N SER A 258 -8.77 -12.35 -16.79
CA SER A 258 -9.50 -11.46 -17.70
C SER A 258 -10.93 -11.21 -17.20
N CYS A 259 -11.31 -9.92 -17.10
CA CYS A 259 -12.61 -9.48 -16.62
C CYS A 259 -12.99 -8.16 -17.29
N SER A 260 -13.80 -8.20 -18.35
CA SER A 260 -14.20 -7.01 -19.13
C SER A 260 -15.02 -6.04 -18.26
N ALA A 261 -15.94 -6.54 -17.44
CA ALA A 261 -16.77 -5.73 -16.56
C ALA A 261 -15.96 -4.83 -15.61
N ARG A 262 -14.72 -5.20 -15.27
CA ARG A 262 -13.84 -4.38 -14.42
C ARG A 262 -13.56 -3.01 -15.03
N SER A 263 -13.17 -2.98 -16.31
CA SER A 263 -12.89 -1.72 -17.02
C SER A 263 -14.16 -0.88 -17.22
N GLU A 264 -15.30 -1.54 -17.44
CA GLU A 264 -16.59 -0.87 -17.58
C GLU A 264 -17.04 -0.21 -16.27
N VAL A 265 -16.90 -0.91 -15.15
CA VAL A 265 -17.24 -0.38 -13.82
C VAL A 265 -16.29 0.76 -13.44
N LEU A 266 -14.98 0.63 -13.69
CA LEU A 266 -14.03 1.72 -13.47
C LEU A 266 -14.40 2.94 -14.32
N SER A 267 -14.69 2.77 -15.60
CA SER A 267 -15.13 3.85 -16.47
C SER A 267 -16.42 4.51 -15.98
N ALA A 268 -17.36 3.73 -15.44
CA ALA A 268 -18.58 4.27 -14.83
C ALA A 268 -18.29 5.10 -13.57
N ILE A 269 -17.35 4.69 -12.74
CA ILE A 269 -16.90 5.44 -11.56
C ILE A 269 -16.25 6.77 -12.00
N GLU A 270 -15.35 6.72 -12.98
CA GLU A 270 -14.59 7.87 -13.46
C GLU A 270 -15.40 8.80 -14.39
N SER A 271 -16.62 8.44 -14.77
CA SER A 271 -17.52 9.31 -15.54
C SER A 271 -18.55 10.08 -14.70
N THR A 272 -18.54 9.91 -13.39
CA THR A 272 -19.47 10.60 -12.48
C THR A 272 -19.25 12.12 -12.44
N ALA A 273 -20.26 12.85 -11.99
CA ALA A 273 -20.16 14.31 -11.84
C ALA A 273 -19.06 14.70 -10.84
N GLU A 274 -18.94 13.95 -9.73
CA GLU A 274 -17.90 14.16 -8.70
C GLU A 274 -16.49 13.93 -9.24
N TRP A 275 -16.28 12.88 -10.05
CA TRP A 275 -15.00 12.65 -10.71
C TRP A 275 -14.65 13.77 -11.70
N ASN A 276 -15.63 14.19 -12.50
CA ASN A 276 -15.44 15.30 -13.45
C ASN A 276 -15.14 16.62 -12.73
N GLU A 277 -15.74 16.86 -11.57
CA GLU A 277 -15.43 18.02 -10.74
C GLU A 277 -14.02 17.94 -10.17
N HIS A 278 -13.60 16.78 -9.65
CA HIS A 278 -12.21 16.51 -9.26
C HIS A 278 -11.22 16.82 -10.39
N LEU A 279 -11.48 16.34 -11.59
CA LEU A 279 -10.65 16.65 -12.76
C LEU A 279 -10.66 18.14 -13.11
N THR A 280 -11.76 18.85 -12.88
CA THR A 280 -11.87 20.28 -13.15
C THR A 280 -11.06 21.12 -12.15
N VAL A 281 -11.19 20.85 -10.85
CA VAL A 281 -10.45 21.60 -9.82
C VAL A 281 -8.96 21.35 -9.85
N THR A 282 -8.52 20.21 -10.34
CA THR A 282 -7.10 19.83 -10.48
C THR A 282 -6.51 20.14 -11.86
N GLN A 283 -7.31 20.63 -12.81
CA GLN A 283 -6.90 20.83 -14.21
C GLN A 283 -5.63 21.68 -14.36
N SER A 284 -5.52 22.76 -13.58
CA SER A 284 -4.34 23.63 -13.65
C SER A 284 -3.06 22.90 -13.29
N LEU A 285 -3.09 22.08 -12.23
CA LEU A 285 -1.94 21.28 -11.81
C LEU A 285 -1.59 20.20 -12.86
N ARG A 286 -2.60 19.46 -13.34
CA ARG A 286 -2.38 18.42 -14.35
C ARG A 286 -1.82 18.98 -15.65
N ASN A 287 -2.38 20.08 -16.16
CA ASN A 287 -1.88 20.72 -17.36
C ASN A 287 -0.44 21.24 -17.20
N HIS A 288 -0.11 21.76 -16.02
CA HIS A 288 1.24 22.24 -15.73
C HIS A 288 2.26 21.09 -15.73
N LEU A 289 1.93 19.99 -15.04
CA LEU A 289 2.79 18.79 -14.99
C LEU A 289 2.90 18.12 -16.37
N ALA A 290 1.76 18.02 -17.09
CA ALA A 290 1.75 17.48 -18.45
C ALA A 290 2.65 18.25 -19.40
N THR A 291 2.62 19.58 -19.37
CA THR A 291 3.49 20.43 -20.17
C THR A 291 4.96 20.29 -19.76
N MET A 292 5.23 20.17 -18.46
CA MET A 292 6.60 20.03 -17.93
C MET A 292 7.25 18.71 -18.34
N PHE A 293 6.48 17.62 -18.43
CA PHE A 293 6.97 16.25 -18.57
C PHE A 293 6.50 15.55 -19.86
N ASP A 294 5.95 16.29 -20.83
CA ASP A 294 5.37 15.74 -22.06
C ASP A 294 4.31 14.64 -21.78
N ALA A 295 3.56 14.80 -20.69
CA ALA A 295 2.63 13.81 -20.13
C ALA A 295 1.17 14.16 -20.45
N ASP A 296 0.86 14.51 -21.70
CA ASP A 296 -0.45 14.97 -22.16
C ASP A 296 -1.38 13.84 -22.66
N THR A 297 -0.95 12.57 -22.47
CA THR A 297 -1.75 11.40 -22.85
C THR A 297 -2.90 11.16 -21.87
N SER A 298 -3.94 10.46 -22.33
CA SER A 298 -5.10 10.15 -21.49
C SER A 298 -4.72 9.40 -20.21
N SER A 299 -3.75 8.50 -20.26
CA SER A 299 -3.29 7.74 -19.08
C SER A 299 -2.70 8.63 -17.98
N TRP A 300 -2.06 9.75 -18.34
CA TRP A 300 -1.50 10.71 -17.38
C TRP A 300 -2.51 11.79 -16.96
N MET A 301 -3.53 12.01 -17.78
CA MET A 301 -4.49 13.11 -17.58
C MET A 301 -5.81 12.67 -16.96
N SER A 302 -6.10 11.36 -16.86
CA SER A 302 -7.35 10.85 -16.30
C SER A 302 -7.38 10.77 -14.77
N ASN A 303 -6.20 10.67 -14.14
CA ASN A 303 -6.00 10.57 -12.70
C ASN A 303 -4.57 10.96 -12.32
N PHE A 304 -4.22 10.88 -11.04
CA PHE A 304 -2.89 11.22 -10.53
C PHE A 304 -1.98 10.01 -10.28
N ASP A 305 -2.42 8.80 -10.62
CA ASP A 305 -1.68 7.57 -10.34
C ASP A 305 -0.21 7.64 -10.79
N HIS A 306 0.01 7.97 -12.04
CA HIS A 306 1.34 7.96 -12.65
C HIS A 306 2.27 9.05 -12.08
N PHE A 307 1.76 10.26 -11.84
CA PHE A 307 2.54 11.32 -11.21
C PHE A 307 2.86 10.97 -9.75
N SER A 308 1.88 10.45 -9.01
CA SER A 308 2.07 10.01 -7.62
C SER A 308 3.13 8.94 -7.52
N ASP A 309 3.06 7.92 -8.36
CA ASP A 309 4.04 6.83 -8.42
C ASP A 309 5.46 7.34 -8.64
N ASN A 310 5.66 8.18 -9.66
CA ASN A 310 6.97 8.71 -10.00
C ASN A 310 7.54 9.58 -8.87
N PHE A 311 6.74 10.50 -8.34
CA PHE A 311 7.18 11.40 -7.28
C PHE A 311 7.46 10.67 -5.97
N GLN A 312 6.63 9.70 -5.59
CA GLN A 312 6.88 8.84 -4.44
C GLN A 312 8.17 8.06 -4.59
N ALA A 313 8.36 7.40 -5.73
CA ALA A 313 9.55 6.60 -5.96
C ALA A 313 10.84 7.42 -5.84
N ARG A 314 10.86 8.66 -6.33
CA ARG A 314 12.00 9.56 -6.17
C ARG A 314 12.21 9.98 -4.73
N LEU A 315 11.21 10.60 -4.11
CA LEU A 315 11.33 11.13 -2.77
C LEU A 315 11.64 10.03 -1.74
N CYS A 316 10.99 8.87 -1.86
CA CYS A 316 11.20 7.74 -0.95
C CYS A 316 12.59 7.11 -1.07
N ASN A 317 13.28 7.28 -2.19
CA ASN A 317 14.66 6.84 -2.37
C ASN A 317 15.68 7.95 -2.16
N GLY A 318 15.28 9.13 -1.65
CA GLY A 318 16.16 10.24 -1.33
C GLY A 318 16.58 11.05 -2.53
N TYR A 319 15.88 10.95 -3.66
CA TYR A 319 16.13 11.76 -4.85
C TYR A 319 15.23 13.01 -4.87
N GLU A 320 15.65 13.99 -5.63
CA GLU A 320 14.86 15.18 -5.87
C GLU A 320 13.70 14.89 -6.83
N LEU A 321 12.68 15.74 -6.78
CA LEU A 321 11.56 15.69 -7.72
C LEU A 321 12.05 15.90 -9.16
N PRO A 322 11.30 15.40 -10.18
CA PRO A 322 11.76 15.45 -11.55
C PRO A 322 11.80 16.86 -12.11
N CYS A 323 12.73 17.09 -13.03
CA CYS A 323 12.82 18.29 -13.87
C CYS A 323 12.56 17.93 -15.33
N SER A 324 12.09 18.89 -16.11
CA SER A 324 11.96 18.75 -17.56
C SER A 324 13.32 18.51 -18.20
N LEU A 325 13.43 17.54 -19.11
CA LEU A 325 14.67 17.34 -19.89
C LEU A 325 14.91 18.45 -20.91
N GLN A 326 13.85 19.15 -21.34
CA GLN A 326 13.95 20.29 -22.25
C GLN A 326 14.37 21.58 -21.54
N ASN A 327 14.10 21.67 -20.22
CA ASN A 327 14.45 22.81 -19.41
C ASN A 327 14.71 22.39 -17.95
N GLU A 328 15.96 22.10 -17.62
CA GLU A 328 16.39 21.62 -16.31
C GLU A 328 16.10 22.60 -15.13
N THR A 329 15.69 23.84 -15.44
CA THR A 329 15.25 24.79 -14.41
C THR A 329 13.76 24.64 -14.06
N GLN A 330 13.01 23.89 -14.82
CA GLN A 330 11.61 23.57 -14.57
C GLN A 330 11.50 22.21 -13.90
N CYS A 331 11.39 22.23 -12.57
CA CYS A 331 11.26 21.04 -11.75
C CYS A 331 9.91 21.05 -11.00
N ALA A 332 9.38 19.88 -10.75
CA ALA A 332 8.23 19.76 -9.84
C ALA A 332 8.65 20.23 -8.43
N THR A 333 7.77 20.96 -7.79
CA THR A 333 7.99 21.46 -6.43
C THR A 333 7.39 20.50 -5.39
N VAL A 334 7.87 20.56 -4.15
CA VAL A 334 7.30 19.79 -3.03
C VAL A 334 5.81 20.09 -2.87
N GLY A 335 5.41 21.37 -2.98
CA GLY A 335 4.00 21.74 -2.88
C GLY A 335 3.13 21.12 -4.01
N GLN A 336 3.67 20.99 -5.22
CA GLN A 336 2.97 20.28 -6.31
C GLN A 336 2.89 18.77 -6.05
N ALA A 337 3.94 18.18 -5.51
CA ALA A 337 3.94 16.76 -5.14
C ALA A 337 2.92 16.47 -4.02
N GLU A 338 2.84 17.33 -3.00
CA GLU A 338 1.84 17.22 -1.94
C GLU A 338 0.40 17.31 -2.48
N GLU A 339 0.16 18.19 -3.44
CA GLU A 339 -1.13 18.29 -4.11
C GLU A 339 -1.45 17.03 -4.95
N VAL A 340 -0.47 16.47 -5.63
CA VAL A 340 -0.59 15.22 -6.38
C VAL A 340 -0.94 14.07 -5.44
N PHE A 341 -0.23 13.91 -4.32
CA PHE A 341 -0.49 12.85 -3.36
C PHE A 341 -1.87 12.99 -2.71
N ARG A 342 -2.26 14.21 -2.37
CA ARG A 342 -3.56 14.53 -1.83
C ARG A 342 -4.69 14.19 -2.80
N ALA A 343 -4.52 14.51 -4.08
CA ALA A 343 -5.46 14.16 -5.13
C ALA A 343 -5.56 12.64 -5.32
N GLY A 344 -4.42 11.94 -5.33
CA GLY A 344 -4.37 10.48 -5.39
C GLY A 344 -5.05 9.81 -4.19
N ASP A 345 -4.91 10.35 -2.98
CA ASP A 345 -5.64 9.87 -1.80
C ASP A 345 -7.16 9.96 -1.98
N TRP A 346 -7.65 11.08 -2.55
CA TRP A 346 -9.06 11.22 -2.85
C TRP A 346 -9.53 10.21 -3.89
N GLU A 347 -8.76 10.00 -4.97
CA GLU A 347 -9.05 9.03 -6.03
C GLU A 347 -9.16 7.61 -5.44
N TRP A 348 -8.22 7.22 -4.59
CA TRP A 348 -8.23 5.91 -3.93
C TRP A 348 -9.46 5.73 -3.04
N ASN A 349 -9.81 6.73 -2.22
CA ASN A 349 -11.02 6.69 -1.42
C ASN A 349 -12.28 6.64 -2.30
N TYR A 350 -12.27 7.31 -3.44
CA TYR A 350 -13.40 7.35 -4.35
C TYR A 350 -13.61 5.99 -5.02
N TRP A 351 -12.59 5.39 -5.58
CA TRP A 351 -12.66 4.07 -6.23
C TRP A 351 -13.12 2.97 -5.29
N TRP A 352 -12.52 2.89 -4.11
CA TRP A 352 -12.65 1.73 -3.24
C TRP A 352 -13.67 1.90 -2.11
N ARG A 353 -14.13 3.12 -1.85
CA ARG A 353 -14.95 3.38 -0.66
C ARG A 353 -16.15 4.27 -0.89
N HIS A 354 -15.99 5.41 -1.56
CA HIS A 354 -17.01 6.46 -1.59
C HIS A 354 -18.01 6.28 -2.72
N ASN A 355 -17.60 5.81 -3.90
CA ASN A 355 -18.48 5.64 -5.04
C ASN A 355 -19.52 4.53 -4.82
N ALA A 356 -20.73 4.71 -5.35
CA ALA A 356 -21.80 3.72 -5.25
C ALA A 356 -21.45 2.36 -5.87
N ASN A 357 -20.55 2.34 -6.87
CA ASN A 357 -20.07 1.13 -7.53
C ASN A 357 -18.84 0.50 -6.83
N ALA A 358 -18.35 1.06 -5.72
CA ALA A 358 -17.13 0.58 -5.05
C ALA A 358 -17.24 -0.91 -4.67
N THR A 359 -18.36 -1.34 -4.10
CA THR A 359 -18.57 -2.76 -3.75
C THR A 359 -18.45 -3.66 -4.97
N ARG A 360 -19.11 -3.32 -6.09
CA ARG A 360 -19.03 -4.10 -7.32
C ARG A 360 -17.60 -4.08 -7.88
N TYR A 361 -16.92 -2.95 -7.83
CA TYR A 361 -15.56 -2.83 -8.30
C TYR A 361 -14.62 -3.72 -7.47
N ILE A 362 -14.73 -3.71 -6.13
CA ILE A 362 -13.98 -4.60 -5.24
C ILE A 362 -14.26 -6.07 -5.55
N GLN A 363 -15.51 -6.47 -5.78
CA GLN A 363 -15.84 -7.86 -6.16
C GLN A 363 -15.10 -8.32 -7.42
N LEU A 364 -15.02 -7.44 -8.43
CA LEU A 364 -14.37 -7.74 -9.70
C LEU A 364 -12.84 -7.74 -9.63
N VAL A 365 -12.29 -6.94 -8.71
CA VAL A 365 -10.85 -6.70 -8.58
C VAL A 365 -10.25 -7.65 -7.56
N GLU A 366 -10.82 -7.75 -6.37
CA GLU A 366 -10.17 -8.37 -5.21
C GLU A 366 -11.04 -9.47 -4.56
N GLY A 367 -12.27 -9.64 -5.04
CA GLY A 367 -13.25 -10.52 -4.39
C GLY A 367 -12.79 -11.96 -4.25
N LEU A 368 -12.01 -12.49 -5.19
CA LEU A 368 -11.46 -13.84 -5.10
C LEU A 368 -10.40 -13.94 -3.99
N PHE A 369 -9.51 -12.96 -3.86
CA PHE A 369 -8.49 -12.97 -2.82
C PHE A 369 -9.10 -12.71 -1.42
N ILE A 370 -10.08 -11.82 -1.30
CA ILE A 370 -10.88 -11.68 -0.08
C ILE A 370 -11.54 -13.03 0.29
N GLY A 371 -12.04 -13.77 -0.71
CA GLY A 371 -12.56 -15.12 -0.51
C GLY A 371 -11.53 -16.13 -0.02
N GLU A 372 -10.26 -16.01 -0.42
CA GLU A 372 -9.17 -16.84 0.12
C GLU A 372 -8.91 -16.52 1.59
N ILE A 373 -8.84 -15.24 1.95
CA ILE A 373 -8.68 -14.80 3.34
C ILE A 373 -9.84 -15.33 4.21
N VAL A 374 -11.08 -15.15 3.75
CA VAL A 374 -12.26 -15.64 4.50
C VAL A 374 -12.24 -17.15 4.67
N ARG A 375 -11.86 -17.93 3.65
CA ARG A 375 -11.73 -19.40 3.78
C ARG A 375 -10.68 -19.80 4.82
N HIS A 376 -9.55 -19.08 4.92
CA HIS A 376 -8.56 -19.31 5.97
C HIS A 376 -9.15 -19.05 7.36
N LEU A 377 -9.84 -17.92 7.54
CA LEU A 377 -10.50 -17.56 8.80
C LEU A 377 -11.56 -18.59 9.22
N GLU A 378 -12.39 -19.04 8.28
CA GLU A 378 -13.41 -20.10 8.51
C GLU A 378 -12.76 -21.44 8.88
N ALA A 379 -11.68 -21.83 8.18
CA ALA A 379 -10.98 -23.07 8.47
C ALA A 379 -10.35 -23.09 9.87
N VAL A 380 -9.86 -21.94 10.33
CA VAL A 380 -9.37 -21.76 11.72
C VAL A 380 -10.54 -21.87 12.71
N GLN A 381 -11.67 -21.20 12.45
CA GLN A 381 -12.85 -21.25 13.29
C GLN A 381 -13.42 -22.67 13.42
N GLN A 382 -13.40 -23.43 12.32
CA GLN A 382 -13.89 -24.81 12.27
C GLN A 382 -12.88 -25.83 12.80
N GLY A 383 -11.63 -25.43 13.09
CA GLY A 383 -10.55 -26.33 13.50
C GLY A 383 -10.13 -27.32 12.40
N THR A 384 -10.37 -26.99 11.13
CA THR A 384 -10.01 -27.81 9.97
C THR A 384 -8.64 -27.46 9.39
N SER A 385 -8.01 -26.38 9.86
CA SER A 385 -6.67 -25.94 9.45
C SER A 385 -5.67 -26.06 10.58
N GLU A 386 -4.45 -26.48 10.25
CA GLU A 386 -3.28 -26.44 11.14
C GLU A 386 -2.50 -25.11 11.02
N LEU A 387 -2.89 -24.22 10.09
CA LEU A 387 -2.21 -22.93 9.87
C LEU A 387 -2.28 -22.06 11.13
N VAL A 388 -1.13 -21.50 11.48
CA VAL A 388 -1.01 -20.47 12.52
C VAL A 388 -0.57 -19.13 11.94
N TYR A 389 0.05 -19.16 10.76
CA TYR A 389 0.57 -17.98 10.09
C TYR A 389 0.45 -18.09 8.58
N SER A 390 -0.22 -17.12 7.99
CA SER A 390 -0.27 -16.88 6.55
C SER A 390 0.28 -15.49 6.24
N HIS A 391 1.13 -15.37 5.20
CA HIS A 391 1.68 -14.09 4.77
C HIS A 391 1.62 -13.95 3.25
N SER A 392 0.86 -12.98 2.78
CA SER A 392 0.71 -12.65 1.37
C SER A 392 1.44 -11.34 1.06
N PHE A 393 2.40 -11.39 0.14
CA PHE A 393 3.14 -10.24 -0.37
C PHE A 393 2.47 -9.73 -1.64
N VAL A 394 1.94 -8.51 -1.57
CA VAL A 394 0.99 -7.97 -2.54
C VAL A 394 1.37 -6.55 -2.99
N HIS A 395 0.47 -5.91 -3.73
CA HIS A 395 0.59 -4.53 -4.20
C HIS A 395 -0.41 -3.60 -3.45
N ASP A 396 -0.34 -2.30 -3.70
CA ASP A 396 -1.32 -1.32 -3.24
C ASP A 396 -2.72 -1.61 -3.80
N GLY A 397 -2.76 -2.08 -5.07
CA GLY A 397 -3.99 -2.50 -5.75
C GLY A 397 -4.73 -3.65 -5.07
N ASP A 398 -4.08 -4.42 -4.19
CA ASP A 398 -4.69 -5.45 -3.35
C ASP A 398 -5.07 -4.86 -1.96
N ILE A 399 -4.19 -4.09 -1.33
CA ILE A 399 -4.44 -3.50 0.00
C ILE A 399 -5.63 -2.53 -0.01
N GLY A 400 -5.71 -1.65 -1.02
CA GLY A 400 -6.79 -0.64 -1.10
C GLY A 400 -8.19 -1.24 -1.14
N PRO A 401 -8.49 -2.18 -2.03
CA PRO A 401 -9.78 -2.88 -2.06
C PRO A 401 -10.13 -3.61 -0.75
N ILE A 402 -9.15 -4.27 -0.11
CA ILE A 402 -9.37 -4.94 1.18
C ILE A 402 -9.74 -3.91 2.26
N LEU A 403 -9.04 -2.77 2.32
CA LEU A 403 -9.40 -1.67 3.23
C LEU A 403 -10.79 -1.10 2.94
N GLY A 404 -11.16 -0.99 1.65
CA GLY A 404 -12.49 -0.61 1.21
C GLY A 404 -13.56 -1.59 1.71
N ALA A 405 -13.32 -2.90 1.57
CA ALA A 405 -14.20 -3.97 2.03
C ALA A 405 -14.34 -3.98 3.56
N LEU A 406 -13.27 -3.71 4.30
CA LEU A 406 -13.31 -3.54 5.76
C LEU A 406 -14.08 -2.27 6.19
N GLY A 407 -14.39 -1.37 5.25
CA GLY A 407 -15.12 -0.14 5.53
C GLY A 407 -14.31 0.91 6.27
N ILE A 408 -13.00 1.00 6.03
CA ILE A 408 -12.13 1.98 6.67
C ILE A 408 -12.69 3.41 6.54
N LYS A 409 -12.62 4.21 7.61
CA LYS A 409 -13.17 5.57 7.60
C LYS A 409 -12.38 6.53 6.72
N ALA A 410 -11.07 6.42 6.73
CA ALA A 410 -10.16 7.29 5.99
C ALA A 410 -9.24 6.44 5.10
N LEU A 411 -9.76 6.07 3.93
CA LEU A 411 -8.96 5.35 2.95
C LEU A 411 -8.06 6.34 2.22
N ARG A 412 -6.79 6.02 2.18
CA ARG A 412 -5.76 6.74 1.43
C ARG A 412 -5.00 5.75 0.55
N TRP A 413 -4.20 6.24 -0.38
CA TRP A 413 -3.34 5.36 -1.16
C TRP A 413 -2.41 4.58 -0.23
N PRO A 414 -2.46 3.24 -0.21
CA PRO A 414 -1.63 2.45 0.69
C PRO A 414 -0.13 2.68 0.42
N GLY A 415 0.60 3.22 1.40
CA GLY A 415 2.04 3.50 1.27
C GLY A 415 2.89 2.23 1.17
N MET A 416 4.18 2.40 0.89
CA MET A 416 5.14 1.29 0.80
C MET A 416 5.22 0.53 2.13
N GLY A 417 5.17 -0.81 2.08
CA GLY A 417 5.17 -1.66 3.26
C GLY A 417 3.88 -1.64 4.07
N SER A 418 2.80 -1.00 3.57
CA SER A 418 1.50 -1.07 4.25
C SER A 418 1.08 -2.52 4.46
N ASN A 419 0.41 -2.77 5.58
CA ASN A 419 0.11 -4.12 6.01
C ASN A 419 -1.24 -4.19 6.74
N ILE A 420 -1.92 -5.31 6.54
CA ILE A 420 -3.15 -5.65 7.26
C ILE A 420 -2.90 -6.96 8.01
N ALA A 421 -3.05 -6.93 9.33
CA ALA A 421 -2.96 -8.11 10.18
C ALA A 421 -4.36 -8.48 10.66
N PHE A 422 -4.84 -9.66 10.26
CA PHE A 422 -6.03 -10.27 10.82
C PHE A 422 -5.59 -11.22 11.92
N GLU A 423 -5.73 -10.80 13.15
CA GLU A 423 -5.40 -11.57 14.34
C GLU A 423 -6.64 -12.33 14.82
N VAL A 424 -6.54 -13.65 14.95
CA VAL A 424 -7.61 -14.48 15.49
C VAL A 424 -7.23 -15.00 16.86
N CYS A 425 -8.02 -14.63 17.85
CA CYS A 425 -7.90 -15.09 19.22
C CYS A 425 -8.97 -16.12 19.56
N MET A 426 -8.58 -17.14 20.33
CA MET A 426 -9.50 -18.10 20.90
C MET A 426 -9.63 -17.85 22.40
N GLY A 427 -10.88 -17.64 22.87
CA GLY A 427 -11.19 -17.52 24.28
C GLY A 427 -10.96 -18.85 25.02
N SER A 428 -10.38 -18.79 26.20
CA SER A 428 -10.26 -19.97 27.05
C SER A 428 -11.56 -20.18 27.82
N GLN A 429 -12.47 -20.94 27.25
CA GLN A 429 -13.59 -21.51 28.03
C GLN A 429 -13.16 -22.81 28.70
N VAL A 430 -13.57 -22.98 29.96
CA VAL A 430 -13.26 -24.16 30.76
C VAL A 430 -14.03 -25.43 30.30
N SER A 431 -14.90 -25.32 29.30
CA SER A 431 -15.71 -26.43 28.81
C SER A 431 -15.17 -27.03 27.52
N ARG A 432 -15.20 -28.37 27.43
CA ARG A 432 -14.60 -29.21 26.39
C ARG A 432 -15.27 -29.15 24.99
N GLN A 433 -16.15 -28.21 24.72
CA GLN A 433 -16.77 -27.99 23.41
C GLN A 433 -16.52 -26.53 22.99
N THR A 434 -15.64 -26.34 22.01
CA THR A 434 -15.48 -25.06 21.33
C THR A 434 -16.76 -24.78 20.52
N SER A 435 -17.40 -23.64 20.78
CA SER A 435 -18.45 -23.11 19.93
C SER A 435 -17.85 -22.07 18.96
N ASN A 436 -18.53 -21.79 17.85
CA ASN A 436 -18.12 -20.71 16.93
C ASN A 436 -18.08 -19.33 17.60
N GLU A 437 -18.65 -19.20 18.79
CA GLU A 437 -18.67 -17.97 19.60
C GLU A 437 -17.39 -17.74 20.41
N ASP A 438 -16.48 -18.74 20.46
CA ASP A 438 -15.23 -18.67 21.22
C ASP A 438 -14.07 -18.02 20.45
N PHE A 439 -14.29 -17.62 19.19
CA PHE A 439 -13.28 -16.98 18.35
C PHE A 439 -13.57 -15.48 18.18
N TYR A 440 -12.52 -14.68 18.38
CA TYR A 440 -12.53 -13.24 18.23
C TYR A 440 -11.48 -12.79 17.24
N ALA A 441 -11.78 -11.73 16.53
CA ALA A 441 -10.87 -11.13 15.58
C ALA A 441 -10.47 -9.72 15.99
N ARG A 442 -9.26 -9.36 15.62
CA ARG A 442 -8.74 -8.01 15.60
C ARG A 442 -8.14 -7.73 14.24
N VAL A 443 -8.36 -6.56 13.69
CA VAL A 443 -7.75 -6.15 12.44
C VAL A 443 -6.86 -4.93 12.68
N LEU A 444 -5.57 -5.09 12.40
CA LEU A 444 -4.61 -3.98 12.43
C LEU A 444 -4.32 -3.54 10.99
N TYR A 445 -4.36 -2.25 10.75
CA TYR A 445 -3.80 -1.64 9.56
C TYR A 445 -2.54 -0.85 9.95
N SER A 446 -1.43 -1.22 9.34
CA SER A 446 -0.13 -0.62 9.62
C SER A 446 0.18 -0.52 11.12
N GLY A 447 -0.08 -1.61 11.85
CA GLY A 447 0.22 -1.77 13.28
C GLY A 447 -0.80 -1.20 14.25
N HIS A 448 -1.89 -0.58 13.76
CA HIS A 448 -2.94 0.03 14.59
C HIS A 448 -4.30 -0.59 14.30
N ALA A 449 -5.14 -0.74 15.34
CA ALA A 449 -6.50 -1.23 15.18
C ALA A 449 -7.28 -0.33 14.21
N ILE A 450 -7.86 -0.95 13.16
CA ILE A 450 -8.50 -0.21 12.09
C ILE A 450 -9.83 0.41 12.54
N GLU A 451 -9.99 1.71 12.27
CA GLU A 451 -11.26 2.40 12.44
C GLU A 451 -12.12 2.29 11.18
N THR A 452 -13.31 1.75 11.33
CA THR A 452 -14.24 1.49 10.23
C THR A 452 -15.62 2.10 10.50
N ILE A 453 -16.48 2.09 9.50
CA ILE A 453 -17.90 2.46 9.67
C ILE A 453 -18.65 1.52 10.62
N TYR A 454 -18.11 0.33 10.88
CA TYR A 454 -18.67 -0.65 11.82
C TYR A 454 -18.12 -0.47 13.23
N GLY A 455 -17.25 0.52 13.47
CA GLY A 455 -16.48 0.75 14.69
C GLY A 455 -15.03 0.35 14.55
N THR A 456 -14.28 0.38 15.64
CA THR A 456 -12.89 -0.08 15.68
C THR A 456 -12.87 -1.60 15.75
N LEU A 457 -12.16 -2.24 14.80
CA LEU A 457 -12.08 -3.71 14.74
C LEU A 457 -10.95 -4.22 15.66
N ASP A 458 -11.05 -3.92 16.95
CA ASP A 458 -10.03 -4.27 17.95
C ASP A 458 -10.37 -5.56 18.74
N TRP A 459 -11.66 -5.88 18.90
CA TRP A 459 -12.14 -7.10 19.55
C TRP A 459 -13.57 -7.37 19.13
N ILE A 460 -13.77 -8.15 18.10
CA ILE A 460 -15.10 -8.49 17.58
C ILE A 460 -15.22 -10.01 17.41
N PRO A 461 -16.42 -10.60 17.45
CA PRO A 461 -16.59 -11.99 17.07
C PRO A 461 -16.01 -12.24 15.66
N LEU A 462 -15.29 -13.35 15.47
CA LEU A 462 -14.73 -13.70 14.16
C LEU A 462 -15.81 -13.82 13.07
N SER A 463 -16.99 -14.34 13.43
CA SER A 463 -18.15 -14.38 12.54
C SER A 463 -18.62 -12.99 12.07
N SER A 464 -18.46 -11.96 12.89
CA SER A 464 -18.75 -10.58 12.51
C SER A 464 -17.76 -10.06 11.45
N LEU A 465 -16.46 -10.34 11.61
CA LEU A 465 -15.45 -9.99 10.60
C LEU A 465 -15.74 -10.69 9.26
N ILE A 466 -16.03 -12.00 9.30
CA ILE A 466 -16.41 -12.76 8.11
C ILE A 466 -17.65 -12.14 7.45
N SER A 467 -18.66 -11.78 8.24
CA SER A 467 -19.87 -11.12 7.72
C SER A 467 -19.62 -9.75 7.08
N ILE A 468 -18.61 -8.99 7.55
CA ILE A 468 -18.19 -7.72 6.94
C ILE A 468 -17.58 -7.96 5.55
N LEU A 469 -16.77 -8.99 5.39
CA LEU A 469 -16.07 -9.30 4.14
C LEU A 469 -16.95 -10.04 3.12
N GLN A 470 -17.92 -10.84 3.58
CA GLN A 470 -18.77 -11.69 2.73
C GLN A 470 -19.44 -10.97 1.55
N PRO A 471 -19.96 -9.73 1.67
CA PRO A 471 -20.60 -9.02 0.55
C PRO A 471 -19.66 -8.72 -0.63
N TYR A 472 -18.34 -8.81 -0.42
CA TYR A 472 -17.33 -8.52 -1.44
C TYR A 472 -16.85 -9.76 -2.16
N ILE A 473 -17.24 -10.96 -1.72
CA ILE A 473 -16.90 -12.23 -2.36
C ILE A 473 -17.95 -12.54 -3.42
N PRO A 474 -17.58 -12.66 -4.70
CA PRO A 474 -18.53 -12.97 -5.76
C PRO A 474 -18.99 -14.43 -5.69
N ASP A 475 -20.28 -14.68 -5.83
CA ASP A 475 -20.82 -16.04 -5.94
C ASP A 475 -20.38 -16.72 -7.25
N ASP A 476 -20.33 -15.97 -8.35
CA ASP A 476 -19.87 -16.40 -9.67
C ASP A 476 -19.13 -15.28 -10.37
N ILE A 477 -17.81 -15.25 -10.21
CA ILE A 477 -16.95 -14.24 -10.83
C ILE A 477 -16.98 -14.30 -12.36
N ILE A 478 -17.17 -15.50 -12.95
CA ILE A 478 -17.16 -15.66 -14.41
C ILE A 478 -18.37 -14.93 -15.00
N SER A 479 -19.57 -15.20 -14.46
CA SER A 479 -20.79 -14.50 -14.87
C SER A 479 -20.69 -12.99 -14.61
N LEU A 480 -20.13 -12.60 -13.45
CA LEU A 480 -19.95 -11.20 -13.06
C LEU A 480 -19.00 -10.44 -14.03
N CYS A 481 -17.94 -11.08 -14.49
CA CYS A 481 -16.99 -10.52 -15.43
C CYS A 481 -17.51 -10.39 -16.88
N GLN A 482 -18.56 -11.16 -17.23
CA GLN A 482 -19.18 -11.13 -18.54
C GLN A 482 -20.41 -10.21 -18.60
N SER A 483 -20.95 -9.81 -17.47
CA SER A 483 -22.13 -8.95 -17.39
C SER A 483 -21.72 -7.48 -17.64
N SER A 484 -21.99 -7.00 -18.85
CA SER A 484 -21.97 -5.57 -19.21
C SER A 484 -23.15 -4.80 -18.59
#